data_7d562ca7d78f232de9c224a244ec7fc8
#
_entry.id   7d562ca7d78f232de9c224a244ec7fc8
#
_cell.length_a   1.000
_cell.length_b   1.000
_cell.length_c   1.000
_cell.angle_alpha   90.00
_cell.angle_beta   90.00
_cell.angle_gamma   90.00
#
_symmetry.space_group_name_H-M   'P 1'
#
loop_
_entity.id
_entity.type
_entity.pdbx_description
1 polymer ?
#
loop_
_entity_poly.entity_id
_entity_poly.type
_entity_poly.pdbx_seq_one_letter_code
_entity_poly.pdbx_strand_id
1 'polypeptide(L)'
;NVILAAKQAAQLYNKADVRIINSKTIGDGYAALTMTDGELTDPDEVEAVFNAGMENVVTAEVSKCVRDADMQDIQVHKGDYIGFVGKNILSAQPDRKSATLSMCDNMDLKSHDICILINGVDSSLEEADEIKSYIESKHGIEVYCVEGKQEIYSYILIAL
;
A
#
# COMPACT_ATOMS: atom_id res chain seq x y z
N ASN A 1 -3.39 -13.86 -12.26
CA ASN A 1 -4.50 -14.46 -13.03
C ASN A 1 -5.53 -13.42 -13.50
N VAL A 2 -5.88 -12.41 -12.68
CA VAL A 2 -6.84 -11.36 -13.06
C VAL A 2 -6.32 -10.55 -14.26
N ILE A 3 -5.05 -10.14 -14.24
CA ILE A 3 -4.42 -9.35 -15.31
C ILE A 3 -4.45 -10.11 -16.64
N LEU A 4 -4.15 -11.43 -16.62
CA LEU A 4 -4.20 -12.24 -17.83
C LEU A 4 -5.63 -12.34 -18.39
N ALA A 5 -6.61 -12.56 -17.53
CA ALA A 5 -8.01 -12.58 -17.93
C ALA A 5 -8.48 -11.22 -18.48
N ALA A 6 -8.07 -10.12 -17.86
CA ALA A 6 -8.36 -8.77 -18.34
C ALA A 6 -7.75 -8.51 -19.73
N LYS A 7 -6.48 -8.89 -19.93
CA LYS A 7 -5.82 -8.78 -21.24
C LYS A 7 -6.53 -9.59 -22.33
N GLN A 8 -6.98 -10.80 -22.01
CA GLN A 8 -7.75 -11.63 -22.95
C GLN A 8 -9.11 -10.99 -23.27
N ALA A 9 -9.81 -10.48 -22.25
CA ALA A 9 -11.08 -9.78 -22.46
C ALA A 9 -10.91 -8.50 -23.30
N ALA A 10 -9.86 -7.73 -23.07
CA ALA A 10 -9.55 -6.53 -23.86
C ALA A 10 -9.32 -6.85 -25.34
N GLN A 11 -8.66 -7.96 -25.66
CA GLN A 11 -8.43 -8.39 -27.05
C GLN A 11 -9.73 -8.76 -27.78
N LEU A 12 -10.76 -9.22 -27.06
CA LEU A 12 -12.05 -9.57 -27.63
C LEU A 12 -13.01 -8.39 -27.73
N TYR A 13 -12.72 -7.28 -27.04
CA TYR A 13 -13.56 -6.10 -27.01
C TYR A 13 -13.13 -5.10 -28.09
N ASN A 14 -14.05 -4.79 -29.03
CA ASN A 14 -13.76 -3.99 -30.22
C ASN A 14 -14.53 -2.64 -30.26
N LYS A 15 -15.17 -2.24 -29.17
CA LYS A 15 -15.99 -1.00 -29.12
C LYS A 15 -15.22 0.20 -28.56
N ALA A 16 -14.07 -0.03 -27.95
CA ALA A 16 -13.20 1.02 -27.41
C ALA A 16 -11.75 0.50 -27.35
N ASP A 17 -10.79 1.43 -27.25
CA ASP A 17 -9.40 1.07 -26.91
C ASP A 17 -9.33 0.79 -25.40
N VAL A 18 -8.98 -0.46 -25.08
CA VAL A 18 -8.90 -0.93 -23.67
C VAL A 18 -7.45 -1.20 -23.32
N ARG A 19 -6.94 -0.45 -22.35
CA ARG A 19 -5.59 -0.60 -21.81
C ARG A 19 -5.64 -1.22 -20.43
N ILE A 20 -4.74 -2.17 -20.16
CA ILE A 20 -4.67 -2.90 -18.89
C ILE A 20 -3.41 -2.44 -18.15
N ILE A 21 -3.60 -1.60 -17.16
CA ILE A 21 -2.52 -1.15 -16.28
C ILE A 21 -2.20 -2.26 -15.28
N ASN A 22 -0.93 -2.63 -15.20
CA ASN A 22 -0.46 -3.79 -14.43
C ASN A 22 -0.17 -3.45 -12.96
N SER A 23 -1.11 -2.77 -12.29
CA SER A 23 -1.01 -2.50 -10.85
C SER A 23 -1.13 -3.81 -10.05
N LYS A 24 -0.32 -3.96 -9.01
CA LYS A 24 -0.28 -5.14 -8.13
C LYS A 24 -0.81 -4.84 -6.74
N THR A 25 -0.73 -3.58 -6.33
CA THR A 25 -1.13 -3.10 -5.01
C THR A 25 -2.13 -1.95 -5.14
N ILE A 26 -2.78 -1.61 -4.05
CA ILE A 26 -3.62 -0.40 -3.99
C ILE A 26 -2.77 0.87 -4.17
N GLY A 27 -1.52 0.86 -3.67
CA GLY A 27 -0.59 1.97 -3.84
C GLY A 27 -0.23 2.22 -5.29
N ASP A 28 0.05 1.15 -6.07
CA ASP A 28 0.31 1.28 -7.50
C ASP A 28 -0.86 1.96 -8.22
N GLY A 29 -2.09 1.49 -7.93
CA GLY A 29 -3.31 2.06 -8.54
C GLY A 29 -3.54 3.52 -8.14
N TYR A 30 -3.32 3.85 -6.87
CA TYR A 30 -3.43 5.21 -6.37
C TYR A 30 -2.42 6.14 -7.08
N ALA A 31 -1.15 5.76 -7.08
CA ALA A 31 -0.08 6.56 -7.69
C ALA A 31 -0.31 6.76 -9.20
N ALA A 32 -0.68 5.70 -9.92
CA ALA A 32 -1.00 5.79 -11.33
C ALA A 32 -2.09 6.84 -11.60
N LEU A 33 -3.18 6.82 -10.81
CA LEU A 33 -4.30 7.75 -10.98
C LEU A 33 -3.95 9.19 -10.62
N THR A 34 -3.05 9.43 -9.66
CA THR A 34 -2.64 10.78 -9.26
C THR A 34 -1.73 11.46 -10.26
N MET A 35 -1.10 10.71 -11.17
CA MET A 35 -0.21 11.25 -12.20
C MET A 35 -0.95 11.85 -13.41
N THR A 36 -2.27 11.70 -13.50
CA THR A 36 -3.05 12.27 -14.61
C THR A 36 -3.85 13.48 -14.16
N ASP A 37 -3.81 14.54 -14.93
CA ASP A 37 -4.63 15.75 -14.76
C ASP A 37 -5.92 15.73 -15.61
N GLY A 38 -6.13 14.67 -16.39
CA GLY A 38 -7.28 14.51 -17.29
C GLY A 38 -7.14 15.25 -18.63
N GLU A 39 -6.02 15.90 -18.89
CA GLU A 39 -5.77 16.59 -20.18
C GLU A 39 -5.18 15.64 -21.24
N LEU A 40 -4.56 14.53 -20.81
CA LEU A 40 -4.01 13.53 -21.72
C LEU A 40 -5.12 12.77 -22.44
N THR A 41 -5.07 12.76 -23.75
CA THR A 41 -6.07 12.10 -24.61
C THR A 41 -5.51 10.94 -25.44
N ASP A 42 -4.19 10.87 -25.60
CA ASP A 42 -3.53 9.76 -26.28
C ASP A 42 -3.42 8.55 -25.33
N PRO A 43 -4.00 7.38 -25.68
CA PRO A 43 -3.96 6.20 -24.81
C PRO A 43 -2.55 5.69 -24.52
N ASP A 44 -1.60 5.84 -25.44
CA ASP A 44 -0.21 5.40 -25.25
C ASP A 44 0.51 6.31 -24.25
N GLU A 45 0.25 7.63 -24.31
CA GLU A 45 0.79 8.59 -23.34
C GLU A 45 0.19 8.35 -21.94
N VAL A 46 -1.11 8.13 -21.83
CA VAL A 46 -1.79 7.80 -20.55
C VAL A 46 -1.22 6.53 -19.94
N GLU A 47 -1.03 5.46 -20.75
CA GLU A 47 -0.44 4.22 -20.27
C GLU A 47 1.00 4.42 -19.78
N ALA A 48 1.80 5.21 -20.50
CA ALA A 48 3.17 5.53 -20.12
C ALA A 48 3.24 6.29 -18.78
N VAL A 49 2.38 7.30 -18.60
CA VAL A 49 2.28 8.10 -17.35
C VAL A 49 1.85 7.23 -16.18
N PHE A 50 0.85 6.35 -16.35
CA PHE A 50 0.42 5.44 -15.31
C PHE A 50 1.54 4.48 -14.88
N ASN A 51 2.26 3.91 -15.85
CA ASN A 51 3.38 3.02 -15.56
C ASN A 51 4.51 3.74 -14.84
N ALA A 52 4.86 4.96 -15.24
CA ALA A 52 5.87 5.78 -14.58
C ALA A 52 5.48 6.11 -13.13
N GLY A 53 4.21 6.43 -12.87
CA GLY A 53 3.70 6.72 -11.53
C GLY A 53 3.83 5.54 -10.55
N MET A 54 3.91 4.30 -11.04
CA MET A 54 4.03 3.11 -10.19
C MET A 54 5.48 2.72 -9.86
N GLU A 55 6.50 3.32 -10.48
CA GLU A 55 7.88 2.81 -10.41
C GLU A 55 8.50 2.84 -9.02
N ASN A 56 8.19 3.85 -8.20
CA ASN A 56 8.82 4.05 -6.90
C ASN A 56 7.85 3.91 -5.72
N VAL A 57 6.65 3.38 -5.95
CA VAL A 57 5.63 3.23 -4.91
C VAL A 57 5.94 2.04 -4.01
N VAL A 58 5.92 2.26 -2.72
CA VAL A 58 5.98 1.19 -1.74
C VAL A 58 4.66 1.09 -1.01
N THR A 59 4.02 -0.08 -1.09
CA THR A 59 2.81 -0.41 -0.32
C THR A 59 3.17 -1.38 0.79
N ALA A 60 2.97 -0.95 2.02
CA ALA A 60 3.14 -1.77 3.22
C ALA A 60 1.80 -2.02 3.91
N GLU A 61 1.64 -3.17 4.53
CA GLU A 61 0.38 -3.61 5.10
C GLU A 61 0.60 -4.15 6.52
N VAL A 62 -0.37 -3.91 7.39
CA VAL A 62 -0.38 -4.45 8.76
C VAL A 62 -1.63 -5.27 8.96
N SER A 63 -1.47 -6.54 9.34
CA SER A 63 -2.59 -7.43 9.59
C SER A 63 -2.38 -8.32 10.81
N LYS A 64 -3.48 -8.80 11.38
CA LYS A 64 -3.47 -9.72 12.51
C LYS A 64 -3.21 -11.15 12.07
N CYS A 65 -2.30 -11.84 12.76
CA CYS A 65 -1.99 -13.24 12.50
C CYS A 65 -3.07 -14.17 13.05
N VAL A 66 -3.54 -15.07 12.19
CA VAL A 66 -4.57 -16.05 12.55
C VAL A 66 -4.00 -17.39 13.03
N ARG A 67 -2.69 -17.60 12.90
CA ARG A 67 -1.96 -18.81 13.29
C ARG A 67 -0.51 -18.49 13.62
N ASP A 68 0.14 -19.38 14.38
CA ASP A 68 1.58 -19.32 14.59
C ASP A 68 2.32 -19.63 13.28
N ALA A 69 3.41 -18.93 13.05
CA ALA A 69 4.27 -19.12 11.89
C ALA A 69 5.72 -18.72 12.19
N ASP A 70 6.68 -19.46 11.62
CA ASP A 70 8.06 -19.05 11.53
C ASP A 70 8.30 -18.52 10.12
N MET A 71 8.53 -17.22 10.00
CA MET A 71 8.69 -16.56 8.72
C MET A 71 9.94 -15.68 8.73
N GLN A 72 10.89 -15.97 7.85
CA GLN A 72 12.10 -15.15 7.66
C GLN A 72 12.86 -14.85 8.97
N ASP A 73 13.05 -15.88 9.83
CA ASP A 73 13.69 -15.77 11.16
C ASP A 73 12.89 -14.94 12.20
N ILE A 74 11.65 -14.57 11.89
CA ILE A 74 10.73 -13.91 12.82
C ILE A 74 9.70 -14.95 13.29
N GLN A 75 9.65 -15.18 14.61
CA GLN A 75 8.57 -15.94 15.22
C GLN A 75 7.34 -15.07 15.35
N VAL A 76 6.23 -15.55 14.80
CA VAL A 76 4.94 -14.88 14.83
C VAL A 76 3.94 -15.77 15.55
N HIS A 77 3.28 -15.24 16.56
CA HIS A 77 2.25 -15.97 17.30
C HIS A 77 0.84 -15.58 16.83
N LYS A 78 -0.07 -16.53 16.97
CA LYS A 78 -1.48 -16.27 16.71
C LYS A 78 -1.97 -15.10 17.59
N GLY A 79 -2.51 -14.08 16.97
CA GLY A 79 -2.99 -12.88 17.63
C GLY A 79 -2.04 -11.68 17.54
N ASP A 80 -0.76 -11.91 17.21
CA ASP A 80 0.19 -10.85 16.90
C ASP A 80 -0.22 -10.13 15.62
N TYR A 81 0.34 -8.93 15.44
CA TYR A 81 0.23 -8.15 14.21
C TYR A 81 1.56 -8.16 13.48
N ILE A 82 1.50 -8.40 12.17
CA ILE A 82 2.67 -8.32 11.29
C ILE A 82 2.56 -7.12 10.37
N GLY A 83 3.69 -6.44 10.19
CA GLY A 83 3.87 -5.42 9.16
C GLY A 83 4.76 -5.96 8.05
N PHE A 84 4.37 -5.79 6.79
CA PHE A 84 5.09 -6.37 5.67
C PHE A 84 4.96 -5.54 4.38
N VAL A 85 5.93 -5.74 3.48
CA VAL A 85 5.92 -5.21 2.11
C VAL A 85 6.00 -6.40 1.16
N GLY A 86 4.94 -6.63 0.40
CA GLY A 86 4.84 -7.78 -0.49
C GLY A 86 4.95 -9.11 0.28
N LYS A 87 6.10 -9.79 0.18
CA LYS A 87 6.37 -11.05 0.89
C LYS A 87 7.31 -10.89 2.08
N ASN A 88 7.90 -9.71 2.27
CA ASN A 88 8.91 -9.46 3.29
C ASN A 88 8.24 -8.95 4.57
N ILE A 89 8.37 -9.72 5.66
CA ILE A 89 7.92 -9.29 6.98
C ILE A 89 8.97 -8.33 7.55
N LEU A 90 8.52 -7.14 7.94
CA LEU A 90 9.36 -6.10 8.52
C LEU A 90 9.17 -5.96 10.03
N SER A 91 8.02 -6.42 10.55
CA SER A 91 7.73 -6.37 11.98
C SER A 91 6.75 -7.46 12.40
N ALA A 92 6.86 -7.90 13.66
CA ALA A 92 5.85 -8.71 14.34
C ALA A 92 5.74 -8.21 15.79
N GLN A 93 4.56 -7.82 16.23
CA GLN A 93 4.33 -7.20 17.54
C GLN A 93 2.96 -7.62 18.12
N PRO A 94 2.77 -7.56 19.45
CA PRO A 94 1.51 -7.95 20.07
C PRO A 94 0.31 -7.07 19.71
N ASP A 95 0.53 -5.85 19.28
CA ASP A 95 -0.53 -4.90 18.89
C ASP A 95 -0.22 -4.22 17.54
N ARG A 96 -1.29 -3.74 16.87
CA ARG A 96 -1.21 -3.19 15.52
C ARG A 96 -0.40 -1.87 15.45
N LYS A 97 -0.51 -1.00 16.48
CA LYS A 97 0.23 0.26 16.50
C LYS A 97 1.72 -0.01 16.58
N SER A 98 2.17 -0.82 17.53
CA SER A 98 3.59 -1.21 17.66
C SER A 98 4.10 -1.90 16.40
N ALA A 99 3.28 -2.75 15.77
CA ALA A 99 3.64 -3.39 14.51
C ALA A 99 3.83 -2.38 13.38
N THR A 100 2.94 -1.38 13.29
CA THR A 100 3.01 -0.32 12.28
C THR A 100 4.25 0.55 12.49
N LEU A 101 4.51 1.01 13.72
CA LEU A 101 5.69 1.83 14.02
C LEU A 101 6.99 1.08 13.73
N SER A 102 7.09 -0.17 14.17
CA SER A 102 8.26 -1.02 13.90
C SER A 102 8.43 -1.30 12.41
N MET A 103 7.35 -1.50 11.67
CA MET A 103 7.38 -1.64 10.21
C MET A 103 7.95 -0.39 9.54
N CYS A 104 7.44 0.80 9.91
CA CYS A 104 7.92 2.08 9.37
C CYS A 104 9.42 2.30 9.65
N ASP A 105 9.89 1.87 10.83
CA ASP A 105 11.32 1.97 11.19
C ASP A 105 12.22 1.08 10.34
N ASN A 106 11.68 0.00 9.79
CA ASN A 106 12.39 -0.93 8.91
C ASN A 106 12.16 -0.67 7.41
N MET A 107 11.44 0.41 7.08
CA MET A 107 11.24 0.89 5.72
C MET A 107 12.15 2.08 5.42
N ASP A 108 12.54 2.24 4.16
CA ASP A 108 13.23 3.45 3.69
C ASP A 108 12.20 4.56 3.33
N LEU A 109 11.53 5.10 4.36
CA LEU A 109 10.56 6.17 4.17
C LEU A 109 11.19 7.49 3.75
N LYS A 110 12.49 7.70 4.02
CA LYS A 110 13.18 8.95 3.71
C LYS A 110 13.46 9.15 2.22
N SER A 111 13.32 8.11 1.42
CA SER A 111 13.43 8.19 -0.04
C SER A 111 12.13 8.59 -0.74
N HIS A 112 11.08 8.84 0.06
CA HIS A 112 9.74 9.23 -0.41
C HIS A 112 9.34 10.59 0.15
N ASP A 113 8.47 11.30 -0.57
CA ASP A 113 8.02 12.65 -0.20
C ASP A 113 6.72 12.63 0.62
N ILE A 114 5.83 11.70 0.32
CA ILE A 114 4.49 11.61 0.89
C ILE A 114 4.19 10.17 1.32
N CYS A 115 3.50 10.04 2.46
CA CYS A 115 2.95 8.78 2.93
C CYS A 115 1.44 8.89 3.13
N ILE A 116 0.68 7.93 2.60
CA ILE A 116 -0.75 7.81 2.86
C ILE A 116 -0.96 6.65 3.82
N LEU A 117 -1.56 6.94 4.98
CA LEU A 117 -1.92 5.94 5.99
C LEU A 117 -3.43 5.69 5.93
N ILE A 118 -3.81 4.50 5.47
CA ILE A 118 -5.20 4.08 5.35
C ILE A 118 -5.54 3.19 6.53
N ASN A 119 -6.44 3.64 7.41
CA ASN A 119 -6.84 2.87 8.58
C ASN A 119 -8.05 1.96 8.31
N GLY A 120 -7.99 0.74 8.86
CA GLY A 120 -9.02 -0.28 8.76
C GLY A 120 -10.12 -0.15 9.82
N VAL A 121 -11.11 -1.04 9.74
CA VAL A 121 -12.28 -1.03 10.67
C VAL A 121 -11.91 -1.33 12.12
N ASP A 122 -10.80 -2.01 12.38
CA ASP A 122 -10.34 -2.38 13.72
C ASP A 122 -9.43 -1.32 14.38
N SER A 123 -9.16 -0.20 13.69
CA SER A 123 -8.35 0.91 14.18
C SER A 123 -9.20 2.17 14.40
N SER A 124 -8.66 3.16 15.12
CA SER A 124 -9.32 4.44 15.35
C SER A 124 -8.56 5.60 14.68
N LEU A 125 -9.25 6.73 14.49
CA LEU A 125 -8.63 7.94 13.96
C LEU A 125 -7.58 8.48 14.91
N GLU A 126 -7.81 8.40 16.23
CA GLU A 126 -6.85 8.85 17.24
C GLU A 126 -5.54 8.04 17.16
N GLU A 127 -5.63 6.72 16.98
CA GLU A 127 -4.45 5.86 16.82
C GLU A 127 -3.73 6.16 15.50
N ALA A 128 -4.48 6.42 14.41
CA ALA A 128 -3.91 6.82 13.13
C ALA A 128 -3.15 8.16 13.22
N ASP A 129 -3.69 9.15 13.96
CA ASP A 129 -3.03 10.44 14.19
C ASP A 129 -1.75 10.30 15.04
N GLU A 130 -1.72 9.38 16.00
CA GLU A 130 -0.51 9.08 16.78
C GLU A 130 0.57 8.43 15.90
N ILE A 131 0.19 7.49 15.02
CA ILE A 131 1.10 6.87 14.05
C ILE A 131 1.62 7.92 13.07
N LYS A 132 0.74 8.77 12.52
CA LYS A 132 1.10 9.91 11.67
C LYS A 132 2.15 10.77 12.34
N SER A 133 1.87 11.25 13.56
CA SER A 133 2.78 12.12 14.31
C SER A 133 4.15 11.49 14.52
N TYR A 134 4.19 10.18 14.76
CA TYR A 134 5.45 9.44 14.88
C TYR A 134 6.23 9.41 13.56
N ILE A 135 5.56 9.06 12.46
CA ILE A 135 6.20 8.96 11.14
C ILE A 135 6.75 10.33 10.73
N GLU A 136 5.96 11.39 10.84
CA GLU A 136 6.37 12.76 10.50
C GLU A 136 7.56 13.22 11.33
N SER A 137 7.55 13.00 12.66
CA SER A 137 8.62 13.43 13.55
C SER A 137 9.92 12.66 13.37
N LYS A 138 9.85 11.36 13.09
CA LYS A 138 11.02 10.47 13.04
C LYS A 138 11.62 10.36 11.65
N HIS A 139 10.78 10.29 10.64
CA HIS A 139 11.19 10.03 9.25
C HIS A 139 11.21 11.30 8.40
N GLY A 140 10.51 12.38 8.83
CA GLY A 140 10.50 13.67 8.13
C GLY A 140 9.66 13.66 6.84
N ILE A 141 8.78 12.68 6.67
CA ILE A 141 7.87 12.53 5.53
C ILE A 141 6.48 13.04 5.92
N GLU A 142 5.78 13.72 5.02
CA GLU A 142 4.40 14.18 5.24
C GLU A 142 3.42 13.02 5.17
N VAL A 143 2.46 12.94 6.13
CA VAL A 143 1.51 11.82 6.23
C VAL A 143 0.07 12.29 6.12
N TYR A 144 -0.69 11.65 5.23
CA TYR A 144 -2.13 11.85 5.07
C TYR A 144 -2.90 10.62 5.55
N CYS A 145 -3.80 10.80 6.53
CA CYS A 145 -4.66 9.74 7.02
C CYS A 145 -5.94 9.63 6.20
N VAL A 146 -6.34 8.41 5.85
CA VAL A 146 -7.56 8.11 5.09
C VAL A 146 -8.32 6.99 5.79
N GLU A 147 -9.61 7.16 6.01
CA GLU A 147 -10.49 6.11 6.54
C GLU A 147 -10.85 5.12 5.43
N GLY A 148 -10.21 3.93 5.43
CA GLY A 148 -10.34 2.94 4.36
C GLY A 148 -11.44 1.91 4.58
N LYS A 149 -11.80 1.63 5.83
CA LYS A 149 -12.83 0.63 6.24
C LYS A 149 -12.56 -0.81 5.77
N GLN A 150 -11.32 -1.14 5.42
CA GLN A 150 -10.92 -2.50 5.10
C GLN A 150 -10.91 -3.39 6.35
N GLU A 151 -11.31 -4.68 6.19
CA GLU A 151 -11.47 -5.61 7.30
C GLU A 151 -10.20 -6.42 7.63
N ILE A 152 -9.35 -6.67 6.62
CA ILE A 152 -8.19 -7.59 6.76
C ILE A 152 -6.96 -6.87 7.28
N TYR A 153 -6.72 -5.66 6.76
CA TYR A 153 -5.56 -4.86 7.11
C TYR A 153 -5.95 -3.78 8.10
N SER A 154 -5.33 -3.79 9.28
CA SER A 154 -5.50 -2.70 10.26
C SER A 154 -4.98 -1.37 9.72
N TYR A 155 -3.86 -1.43 8.99
CA TYR A 155 -3.29 -0.29 8.28
C TYR A 155 -2.73 -0.71 6.93
N ILE A 156 -2.91 0.16 5.93
CA ILE A 156 -2.17 0.14 4.67
C ILE A 156 -1.42 1.46 4.56
N LEU A 157 -0.13 1.39 4.30
CA LEU A 157 0.75 2.52 4.16
C LEU A 157 1.27 2.56 2.73
N ILE A 158 1.11 3.70 2.04
CA ILE A 158 1.57 3.94 0.68
C ILE A 158 2.60 5.05 0.74
N ALA A 159 3.86 4.75 0.44
CA ALA A 159 4.93 5.73 0.31
C ALA A 159 5.14 6.08 -1.16
N LEU A 160 5.12 7.39 -1.46
CA LEU A 160 5.16 7.99 -2.80
C LEU A 160 6.35 8.94 -2.93
#